data_5e608fa07dd74b3889edfb6bc3c1275c
#
_entry.id   5e608fa07dd74b3889edfb6bc3c1275c
#
_cell.length_a   1.000
_cell.length_b   1.000
_cell.length_c   1.000
_cell.angle_alpha   90.00
_cell.angle_beta   90.00
_cell.angle_gamma   90.00
#
_symmetry.space_group_name_H-M   'P 1'
#
loop_
_entity.id
_entity.type
_entity.pdbx_description
1 polymer ?
#
loop_
_entity_poly.entity_id
_entity_poly.type
_entity_poly.pdbx_seq_one_letter_code
_entity_poly.pdbx_strand_id
1 'polypeptide(L)'
;MQERTNESYQQTKISEYELLTKYNPKYINSKIKTAKSHIDEMYHLSTSITTCDDIMGVISISYPVDNLVIWISETKDNLKRFKDDSVMRLYLLKQILNTYSQEEQRQVVRYMQSHGRIKSHELIERLQVDLYNISHDKALTKANEPQHTMVV
;
A
#
# COMPACT_ATOMS: atom_id res chain seq x y z
N MET A 1 -0.90 30.54 -33.40
CA MET A 1 -1.35 29.17 -33.09
C MET A 1 -0.18 28.37 -32.57
N GLN A 2 -0.11 28.19 -31.26
CA GLN A 2 0.89 27.30 -30.67
C GLN A 2 0.25 25.93 -30.60
N GLU A 3 0.76 25.02 -31.38
CA GLU A 3 0.50 23.62 -31.24
C GLU A 3 1.08 23.17 -29.89
N ARG A 4 0.19 22.90 -28.95
CA ARG A 4 0.56 22.15 -27.74
C ARG A 4 0.82 20.72 -28.18
N THR A 5 2.06 20.43 -28.47
CA THR A 5 2.53 19.05 -28.50
C THR A 5 2.33 18.49 -27.10
N ASN A 6 1.30 17.67 -26.93
CA ASN A 6 1.20 16.76 -25.83
C ASN A 6 2.35 15.75 -25.97
N GLU A 7 3.54 16.16 -25.55
CA GLU A 7 4.56 15.19 -25.22
C GLU A 7 4.01 14.40 -24.05
N SER A 8 3.54 13.20 -24.33
CA SER A 8 3.31 12.22 -23.32
C SER A 8 4.68 11.97 -22.65
N TYR A 9 4.92 12.63 -21.53
CA TYR A 9 6.07 12.32 -20.71
C TYR A 9 5.96 10.86 -20.34
N GLN A 10 6.71 10.02 -21.02
CA GLN A 10 6.86 8.63 -20.62
C GLN A 10 7.47 8.65 -19.23
N GLN A 11 6.67 8.26 -18.28
CA GLN A 11 7.09 8.19 -16.90
C GLN A 11 8.19 7.12 -16.81
N THR A 12 9.42 7.52 -16.58
CA THR A 12 10.59 6.65 -16.51
C THR A 12 10.99 6.27 -15.10
N LYS A 13 10.34 6.87 -14.10
CA LYS A 13 10.58 6.65 -12.67
C LYS A 13 9.27 6.69 -11.90
N ILE A 14 9.22 5.94 -10.81
CA ILE A 14 8.09 6.04 -9.88
C ILE A 14 8.13 7.39 -9.16
N SER A 15 6.97 7.88 -8.72
CA SER A 15 6.90 9.11 -7.94
C SER A 15 7.50 8.91 -6.54
N GLU A 16 7.95 10.00 -5.94
CA GLU A 16 8.43 9.98 -4.55
C GLU A 16 7.29 9.61 -3.58
N TYR A 17 6.08 10.01 -3.88
CA TYR A 17 4.88 9.59 -3.15
C TYR A 17 4.69 8.06 -3.17
N GLU A 18 4.82 7.43 -4.32
CA GLU A 18 4.77 5.96 -4.41
C GLU A 18 5.91 5.30 -3.63
N LEU A 19 7.11 5.85 -3.73
CA LEU A 19 8.26 5.33 -3.00
C LEU A 19 8.03 5.35 -1.48
N LEU A 20 7.51 6.44 -0.95
CA LEU A 20 7.29 6.61 0.49
C LEU A 20 6.04 5.92 1.04
N THR A 21 5.09 5.56 0.20
CA THR A 21 3.84 4.91 0.61
C THR A 21 3.79 3.42 0.28
N LYS A 22 4.24 3.04 -0.90
CA LYS A 22 4.15 1.65 -1.37
C LYS A 22 5.38 0.81 -1.06
N TYR A 23 6.55 1.44 -0.95
CA TYR A 23 7.83 0.78 -0.73
C TYR A 23 8.47 1.12 0.62
N ASN A 24 7.82 1.90 1.45
CA ASN A 24 8.33 2.28 2.76
C ASN A 24 7.81 1.33 3.85
N PRO A 25 8.66 0.47 4.44
CA PRO A 25 8.24 -0.48 5.47
C PRO A 25 7.57 0.19 6.68
N LYS A 26 8.07 1.33 7.09
CA LYS A 26 7.52 2.08 8.23
C LYS A 26 6.08 2.54 7.97
N TYR A 27 5.83 3.09 6.80
CA TYR A 27 4.48 3.52 6.40
C TYR A 27 3.54 2.33 6.26
N ILE A 28 4.00 1.25 5.62
CA ILE A 28 3.21 0.03 5.42
C ILE A 28 2.80 -0.58 6.75
N ASN A 29 3.74 -0.73 7.70
CA ASN A 29 3.46 -1.26 9.02
C ASN A 29 2.49 -0.38 9.82
N SER A 30 2.65 0.93 9.74
CA SER A 30 1.73 1.89 10.37
C SER A 30 0.31 1.78 9.80
N LYS A 31 0.18 1.67 8.48
CA LYS A 31 -1.11 1.52 7.81
C LYS A 31 -1.79 0.20 8.16
N ILE A 32 -1.04 -0.89 8.24
CA ILE A 32 -1.56 -2.20 8.66
C ILE A 32 -2.07 -2.14 10.10
N LYS A 33 -1.31 -1.52 11.00
CA LYS A 33 -1.69 -1.34 12.40
C LYS A 33 -2.98 -0.53 12.54
N THR A 34 -3.09 0.57 11.81
CA THR A 34 -4.30 1.41 11.79
C THR A 34 -5.50 0.63 11.25
N ALA A 35 -5.34 -0.14 10.18
CA ALA A 35 -6.41 -0.95 9.61
C ALA A 35 -6.88 -2.05 10.58
N LYS A 36 -5.96 -2.71 11.29
CA LYS A 36 -6.31 -3.69 12.32
C LYS A 36 -7.11 -3.06 13.47
N SER A 37 -6.68 -1.90 13.95
CA SER A 37 -7.41 -1.16 14.99
C SER A 37 -8.81 -0.78 14.53
N HIS A 38 -8.96 -0.38 13.29
CA HIS A 38 -10.26 -0.04 12.70
C HIS A 38 -11.18 -1.26 12.61
N ILE A 39 -10.66 -2.41 12.25
CA ILE A 39 -11.42 -3.67 12.25
C ILE A 39 -11.87 -4.05 13.68
N ASP A 40 -10.99 -3.91 14.68
CA ASP A 40 -11.33 -4.16 16.07
C ASP A 40 -12.44 -3.23 16.57
N GLU A 41 -12.40 -1.96 16.21
CA GLU A 41 -13.46 -1.00 16.50
C GLU A 41 -14.80 -1.40 15.88
N MET A 42 -14.80 -1.90 14.64
CA MET A 42 -16.02 -2.39 13.99
C MET A 42 -16.64 -3.58 14.77
N TYR A 43 -15.82 -4.48 15.30
CA TYR A 43 -16.31 -5.58 16.15
C TYR A 43 -16.96 -5.08 17.44
N HIS A 44 -16.43 -4.01 18.02
CA HIS A 44 -17.03 -3.40 19.19
C HIS A 44 -18.38 -2.71 18.87
N LEU A 45 -18.53 -2.17 17.68
CA LEU A 45 -19.81 -1.61 17.22
C LEU A 45 -20.90 -2.68 17.07
N SER A 46 -20.52 -3.93 16.73
CA SER A 46 -21.48 -5.03 16.60
C SER A 46 -22.11 -5.45 17.93
N THR A 47 -21.50 -5.13 19.04
CA THR A 47 -22.03 -5.36 20.40
C THR A 47 -22.72 -4.13 20.99
N SER A 48 -22.93 -3.08 20.20
CA SER A 48 -23.43 -1.82 20.70
C SER A 48 -24.90 -1.88 21.12
N ILE A 49 -25.05 -1.47 22.21
CA ILE A 49 -26.03 -1.29 23.20
C ILE A 49 -27.10 -0.33 22.71
N THR A 50 -28.34 -0.79 22.80
CA THR A 50 -29.52 0.05 22.71
C THR A 50 -29.56 0.94 23.95
N THR A 51 -29.25 2.21 23.84
CA THR A 51 -29.53 3.17 24.90
C THR A 51 -31.00 3.57 24.82
N CYS A 52 -31.78 3.12 25.76
CA CYS A 52 -33.12 3.64 26.00
C CYS A 52 -33.01 4.98 26.72
N ASP A 53 -33.43 6.04 26.08
CA ASP A 53 -33.73 7.29 26.73
C ASP A 53 -35.21 7.29 27.09
N ASP A 54 -35.53 7.26 28.40
CA ASP A 54 -36.90 7.22 28.92
C ASP A 54 -37.69 8.50 28.62
N ILE A 55 -37.04 9.55 28.17
CA ILE A 55 -37.66 10.87 27.94
C ILE A 55 -37.99 11.12 26.48
N MET A 56 -37.20 10.61 25.55
CA MET A 56 -37.27 10.92 24.11
C MET A 56 -37.67 9.73 23.23
N GLY A 57 -37.94 8.59 23.79
CA GLY A 57 -38.17 7.38 23.04
C GLY A 57 -36.91 6.71 22.59
N VAL A 58 -37.02 5.49 22.10
CA VAL A 58 -35.91 4.66 21.72
C VAL A 58 -35.19 5.26 20.48
N ILE A 59 -34.02 5.86 20.70
CA ILE A 59 -33.09 6.10 19.61
C ILE A 59 -32.25 4.84 19.49
N SER A 60 -32.74 3.86 18.75
CA SER A 60 -31.91 2.74 18.38
C SER A 60 -31.08 3.14 17.14
N ILE A 61 -29.81 3.42 17.35
CA ILE A 61 -28.85 3.37 16.26
C ILE A 61 -28.51 1.89 16.06
N SER A 62 -29.41 1.21 15.37
CA SER A 62 -29.22 -0.17 14.96
C SER A 62 -28.45 -0.13 13.64
N TYR A 63 -27.14 -0.41 13.69
CA TYR A 63 -26.48 -0.87 12.49
C TYR A 63 -27.00 -2.28 12.20
N PRO A 64 -27.61 -2.54 11.02
CA PRO A 64 -28.02 -3.88 10.68
C PRO A 64 -26.81 -4.81 10.80
N VAL A 65 -26.92 -5.84 11.60
CA VAL A 65 -25.81 -6.80 11.86
C VAL A 65 -25.26 -7.36 10.55
N ASP A 66 -26.13 -7.62 9.57
CA ASP A 66 -25.73 -8.15 8.27
C ASP A 66 -24.84 -7.19 7.49
N ASN A 67 -25.15 -5.91 7.46
CA ASN A 67 -24.31 -4.90 6.80
C ASN A 67 -22.97 -4.73 7.51
N LEU A 68 -22.94 -4.81 8.83
CA LEU A 68 -21.70 -4.72 9.60
C LEU A 68 -20.79 -5.92 9.33
N VAL A 69 -21.33 -7.14 9.26
CA VAL A 69 -20.59 -8.36 8.94
C VAL A 69 -19.98 -8.28 7.53
N ILE A 70 -20.75 -7.82 6.54
CA ILE A 70 -20.27 -7.61 5.17
C ILE A 70 -19.13 -6.59 5.15
N TRP A 71 -19.32 -5.46 5.83
CA TRP A 71 -18.32 -4.40 5.90
C TRP A 71 -17.01 -4.84 6.56
N ILE A 72 -17.08 -5.59 7.66
CA ILE A 72 -15.92 -6.18 8.32
C ILE A 72 -15.21 -7.16 7.37
N SER A 73 -15.94 -8.02 6.68
CA SER A 73 -15.39 -8.98 5.73
C SER A 73 -14.67 -8.29 4.57
N GLU A 74 -15.29 -7.27 3.98
CA GLU A 74 -14.68 -6.47 2.90
C GLU A 74 -13.41 -5.75 3.37
N THR A 75 -13.43 -5.19 4.57
CA THR A 75 -12.27 -4.49 5.13
C THR A 75 -11.12 -5.46 5.40
N LYS A 76 -11.41 -6.65 5.90
CA LYS A 76 -10.40 -7.71 6.08
C LYS A 76 -9.80 -8.17 4.75
N ASP A 77 -10.62 -8.34 3.72
CA ASP A 77 -10.15 -8.72 2.39
C ASP A 77 -9.27 -7.64 1.77
N ASN A 78 -9.63 -6.39 1.92
CA ASN A 78 -8.83 -5.25 1.47
C ASN A 78 -7.49 -5.19 2.21
N LEU A 79 -7.47 -5.44 3.51
CA LEU A 79 -6.24 -5.49 4.30
C LEU A 79 -5.34 -6.65 3.85
N LYS A 80 -5.90 -7.82 3.57
CA LYS A 80 -5.15 -8.97 3.06
C LYS A 80 -4.50 -8.66 1.72
N ARG A 81 -5.24 -8.09 0.79
CA ARG A 81 -4.70 -7.66 -0.52
C ARG A 81 -3.58 -6.65 -0.35
N PHE A 82 -3.77 -5.67 0.52
CA PHE A 82 -2.74 -4.67 0.81
C PHE A 82 -1.47 -5.30 1.38
N LYS A 83 -1.59 -6.27 2.29
CA LYS A 83 -0.44 -7.01 2.84
C LYS A 83 0.29 -7.81 1.76
N ASP A 84 -0.44 -8.52 0.92
CA ASP A 84 0.14 -9.35 -0.15
C ASP A 84 0.87 -8.48 -1.18
N ASP A 85 0.28 -7.38 -1.60
CA ASP A 85 0.89 -6.42 -2.51
C ASP A 85 2.13 -5.77 -1.89
N SER A 86 2.08 -5.46 -0.60
CA SER A 86 3.21 -4.88 0.14
C SER A 86 4.38 -5.83 0.26
N VAL A 87 4.13 -7.10 0.51
CA VAL A 87 5.18 -8.15 0.56
C VAL A 87 5.91 -8.21 -0.78
N MET A 88 5.19 -8.19 -1.89
CA MET A 88 5.78 -8.21 -3.23
C MET A 88 6.65 -6.96 -3.48
N ARG A 89 6.15 -5.79 -3.13
CA ARG A 89 6.87 -4.53 -3.30
C ARG A 89 8.13 -4.47 -2.44
N LEU A 90 8.05 -4.88 -1.18
CA LEU A 90 9.21 -4.94 -0.29
C LEU A 90 10.26 -5.95 -0.77
N TYR A 91 9.83 -7.04 -1.37
CA TYR A 91 10.72 -8.01 -2.00
C TYR A 91 11.48 -7.39 -3.18
N LEU A 92 10.80 -6.63 -4.04
CA LEU A 92 11.44 -5.90 -5.14
C LEU A 92 12.44 -4.87 -4.64
N LEU A 93 12.08 -4.11 -3.62
CA LEU A 93 12.98 -3.16 -2.98
C LEU A 93 14.22 -3.84 -2.42
N LYS A 94 14.06 -4.96 -1.74
CA LYS A 94 15.17 -5.73 -1.20
C LYS A 94 16.11 -6.24 -2.30
N GLN A 95 15.57 -6.71 -3.41
CA GLN A 95 16.39 -7.15 -4.54
C GLN A 95 17.24 -6.01 -5.11
N ILE A 96 16.67 -4.83 -5.25
CA ILE A 96 17.40 -3.65 -5.72
C ILE A 96 18.46 -3.23 -4.70
N LEU A 97 18.12 -3.17 -3.43
CA LEU A 97 19.06 -2.78 -2.37
C LEU A 97 20.24 -3.73 -2.25
N ASN A 98 20.07 -5.01 -2.57
CA ASN A 98 21.17 -5.96 -2.59
C ASN A 98 22.25 -5.62 -3.64
N THR A 99 21.92 -4.86 -4.67
CA THR A 99 22.86 -4.36 -5.67
C THR A 99 23.57 -3.09 -5.25
N TYR A 100 23.11 -2.44 -4.19
CA TYR A 100 23.65 -1.20 -3.67
C TYR A 100 24.74 -1.47 -2.62
N SER A 101 25.65 -0.51 -2.46
CA SER A 101 26.65 -0.56 -1.39
C SER A 101 25.98 -0.43 -0.01
N GLN A 102 26.68 -0.87 1.05
CA GLN A 102 26.15 -0.77 2.40
C GLN A 102 25.84 0.67 2.82
N GLU A 103 26.67 1.63 2.40
CA GLU A 103 26.43 3.05 2.68
C GLU A 103 25.18 3.56 1.97
N GLU A 104 25.00 3.17 0.71
CA GLU A 104 23.80 3.50 -0.06
C GLU A 104 22.53 2.89 0.56
N GLN A 105 22.60 1.64 1.02
CA GLN A 105 21.51 0.99 1.74
C GLN A 105 21.14 1.73 3.03
N ARG A 106 22.12 2.18 3.78
CA ARG A 106 21.90 2.99 5.01
C ARG A 106 21.22 4.31 4.68
N GLN A 107 21.64 4.97 3.62
CA GLN A 107 21.02 6.23 3.19
C GLN A 107 19.56 6.03 2.77
N VAL A 108 19.24 4.95 2.07
CA VAL A 108 17.86 4.59 1.72
C VAL A 108 17.04 4.32 2.98
N VAL A 109 17.55 3.56 3.93
CA VAL A 109 16.87 3.28 5.20
C VAL A 109 16.58 4.57 5.97
N ARG A 110 17.54 5.48 6.06
CA ARG A 110 17.35 6.80 6.70
C ARG A 110 16.29 7.62 5.98
N TYR A 111 16.29 7.61 4.66
CA TYR A 111 15.29 8.28 3.85
C TYR A 111 13.88 7.75 4.17
N MET A 112 13.71 6.44 4.20
CA MET A 112 12.44 5.80 4.51
C MET A 112 11.98 6.07 5.95
N GLN A 113 12.88 5.95 6.92
CA GLN A 113 12.57 6.20 8.33
C GLN A 113 12.22 7.65 8.62
N SER A 114 12.87 8.59 7.95
CA SER A 114 12.61 10.02 8.06
C SER A 114 11.40 10.49 7.25
N HIS A 115 10.77 9.60 6.52
CA HIS A 115 9.65 9.91 5.62
C HIS A 115 9.98 10.98 4.57
N GLY A 116 11.16 10.86 3.99
CA GLY A 116 11.66 11.73 2.94
C GLY A 116 12.36 13.00 3.41
N ARG A 117 12.53 13.22 4.70
CA ARG A 117 13.20 14.42 5.25
C ARG A 117 14.70 14.39 5.04
N ILE A 118 15.33 13.23 5.19
CA ILE A 118 16.76 13.02 4.94
C ILE A 118 16.90 12.41 3.56
N LYS A 119 17.37 13.20 2.61
CA LYS A 119 17.35 12.81 1.19
C LYS A 119 18.70 13.03 0.53
N SER A 120 19.24 11.98 -0.08
CA SER A 120 20.29 12.05 -1.08
C SER A 120 19.65 12.04 -2.46
N HIS A 121 19.59 13.19 -3.14
CA HIS A 121 18.81 13.36 -4.37
C HIS A 121 19.20 12.38 -5.48
N GLU A 122 20.50 12.19 -5.73
CA GLU A 122 20.99 11.28 -6.77
C GLU A 122 20.64 9.83 -6.49
N LEU A 123 20.83 9.40 -5.24
CA LEU A 123 20.55 8.04 -4.82
C LEU A 123 19.05 7.71 -4.90
N ILE A 124 18.22 8.61 -4.42
CA ILE A 124 16.78 8.42 -4.43
C ILE A 124 16.22 8.45 -5.85
N GLU A 125 16.72 9.31 -6.71
CA GLU A 125 16.34 9.33 -8.13
C GLU A 125 16.73 8.01 -8.83
N ARG A 126 17.91 7.49 -8.58
CA ARG A 126 18.34 6.18 -9.08
C ARG A 126 17.44 5.05 -8.58
N LEU A 127 17.08 5.08 -7.29
CA LEU A 127 16.16 4.11 -6.71
C LEU A 127 14.78 4.17 -7.36
N GLN A 128 14.25 5.35 -7.62
CA GLN A 128 12.97 5.53 -8.32
C GLN A 128 12.99 4.92 -9.72
N VAL A 129 14.07 5.11 -10.46
CA VAL A 129 14.25 4.53 -11.81
C VAL A 129 14.39 3.02 -11.72
N ASP A 130 15.19 2.51 -10.81
CA ASP A 130 15.43 1.06 -10.67
C ASP A 130 14.15 0.31 -10.28
N LEU A 131 13.35 0.87 -9.37
CA LEU A 131 12.06 0.31 -8.98
C LEU A 131 11.05 0.35 -10.14
N TYR A 132 11.03 1.42 -10.91
CA TYR A 132 10.19 1.50 -12.10
C TYR A 132 10.53 0.39 -13.10
N ASN A 133 11.81 0.22 -13.41
CA ASN A 133 12.28 -0.77 -14.36
C ASN A 133 11.95 -2.20 -13.91
N ILE A 134 12.25 -2.54 -12.66
CA ILE A 134 12.02 -3.89 -12.15
C ILE A 134 10.52 -4.22 -12.05
N SER A 135 9.69 -3.27 -11.70
CA SER A 135 8.24 -3.48 -11.61
C SER A 135 7.62 -3.66 -13.00
N HIS A 136 8.09 -2.93 -14.01
CA HIS A 136 7.65 -3.06 -15.40
C HIS A 136 8.14 -4.35 -16.04
N ASP A 137 9.39 -4.73 -15.85
CA ASP A 137 9.94 -5.99 -16.37
C ASP A 137 9.17 -7.20 -15.81
N LYS A 138 8.85 -7.20 -14.54
CA LYS A 138 8.04 -8.27 -13.93
C LYS A 138 6.59 -8.28 -14.43
N ALA A 139 6.01 -7.14 -14.69
CA ALA A 139 4.68 -7.07 -15.30
C ALA A 139 4.67 -7.65 -16.72
N LEU A 140 5.70 -7.36 -17.51
CA LEU A 140 5.88 -7.93 -18.84
C LEU A 140 6.13 -9.43 -18.78
N THR A 141 6.92 -9.91 -17.83
CA THR A 141 7.19 -11.34 -17.64
C THR A 141 5.90 -12.09 -17.28
N LYS A 142 5.10 -11.57 -16.38
CA LYS A 142 3.80 -12.16 -16.03
C LYS A 142 2.82 -12.19 -17.21
N ALA A 143 2.82 -11.16 -18.03
CA ALA A 143 1.98 -11.10 -19.23
C ALA A 143 2.42 -12.11 -20.30
N ASN A 144 3.70 -12.49 -20.32
CA ASN A 144 4.30 -13.41 -21.27
C ASN A 144 4.43 -14.85 -20.74
N GLU A 145 4.15 -15.09 -19.46
CA GLU A 145 4.09 -16.45 -18.97
C GLU A 145 2.88 -17.16 -19.61
N PRO A 146 3.12 -18.23 -20.41
CA PRO A 146 2.02 -19.06 -20.86
C PRO A 146 1.33 -19.58 -19.61
N GLN A 147 0.03 -19.32 -19.50
CA GLN A 147 -0.76 -19.91 -18.45
C GLN A 147 -0.55 -21.43 -18.52
N HIS A 148 0.27 -21.96 -17.64
CA HIS A 148 0.35 -23.36 -17.41
C HIS A 148 -0.99 -23.78 -16.81
N THR A 149 -1.92 -24.12 -17.68
CA THR A 149 -3.02 -24.99 -17.31
C THR A 149 -2.38 -26.24 -16.75
N MET A 150 -2.41 -26.40 -15.43
CA MET A 150 -2.13 -27.69 -14.83
C MET A 150 -3.19 -28.66 -15.37
N VAL A 151 -2.80 -29.40 -16.39
CA VAL A 151 -3.50 -30.63 -16.76
C VAL A 151 -3.03 -31.69 -15.78
N VAL A 152 -3.87 -31.96 -14.82
CA VAL A 152 -3.74 -33.15 -13.99
C VAL A 152 -4.16 -34.35 -14.80
#